data_1ef38eba0b05034aabbee8ac417cdc43
#
_entry.id   1ef38eba0b05034aabbee8ac417cdc43
#
_cell.length_a   1.000
_cell.length_b   1.000
_cell.length_c   1.000
_cell.angle_alpha   90.00
_cell.angle_beta   90.00
_cell.angle_gamma   90.00
#
_symmetry.space_group_name_H-M   'P 1'
#
loop_
_entity.id
_entity.type
_entity.pdbx_description
1 polymer ?
#
loop_
_entity_poly.entity_id
_entity_poly.type
_entity_poly.pdbx_seq_one_letter_code
_entity_poly.pdbx_strand_id
1 'polypeptide(L)'
;MGTPHIGANRGDVAETILLPGDPLRAKYIAETFLEDVVQYNNVRGMLGFPGTYKGKKVSVQGTGMGVPSIGIYSYELITEFGVKNLIRIGTAGSYQEDVKIRDVVIAMSASTDSAINKLRFNGADYAPTASSDLVFKAYEIAKAKGLNVKAGNVFTSDTFYGDDPNAWKKWAEFGVLCVEMETAQLYTTAAKLGVNALTLLTISDSFITHEVTSAEERQTTFNEMIEVALETALQL
;
A
#
# COMPACT_ATOMS: atom_id res chain seq x y z
N MET A 1 -0.51 13.56 22.32
CA MET A 1 -1.99 13.67 22.11
C MET A 1 -2.28 13.18 20.70
N GLY A 2 -3.38 12.45 20.54
CA GLY A 2 -3.82 11.97 19.24
C GLY A 2 -4.18 13.10 18.27
N THR A 3 -4.28 12.74 17.01
CA THR A 3 -4.78 13.61 15.92
C THR A 3 -6.31 13.45 15.77
N PRO A 4 -6.98 14.20 14.88
CA PRO A 4 -8.41 13.97 14.60
C PRO A 4 -8.75 12.56 14.07
N HIS A 5 -7.76 11.82 13.53
CA HIS A 5 -7.98 10.53 12.90
C HIS A 5 -7.20 9.36 13.53
N ILE A 6 -6.19 9.65 14.37
CA ILE A 6 -5.35 8.65 15.03
C ILE A 6 -5.28 8.94 16.53
N GLY A 7 -5.77 8.01 17.37
CA GLY A 7 -5.85 8.15 18.83
C GLY A 7 -4.57 7.80 19.59
N ALA A 8 -3.46 7.50 18.89
CA ALA A 8 -2.19 7.12 19.46
C ALA A 8 -1.52 8.28 20.24
N ASN A 9 -0.58 7.96 21.14
CA ASN A 9 0.38 8.89 21.68
C ASN A 9 1.70 8.85 20.91
N ARG A 10 2.55 9.84 21.07
CA ARG A 10 3.92 9.79 20.54
C ARG A 10 4.67 8.61 21.18
N GLY A 11 5.25 7.76 20.32
CA GLY A 11 5.96 6.55 20.74
C GLY A 11 5.12 5.27 20.69
N ASP A 12 3.79 5.37 20.53
CA ASP A 12 2.93 4.18 20.35
C ASP A 12 3.07 3.59 18.93
N VAL A 13 3.47 4.39 17.94
CA VAL A 13 3.62 3.98 16.54
C VAL A 13 5.11 3.79 16.23
N ALA A 14 5.46 2.66 15.61
CA ALA A 14 6.82 2.37 15.19
C ALA A 14 7.25 3.26 14.01
N GLU A 15 8.57 3.45 13.82
CA GLU A 15 9.12 4.19 12.67
C GLU A 15 8.81 3.51 11.33
N THR A 16 8.58 2.20 11.33
CA THR A 16 8.18 1.42 10.15
C THR A 16 6.76 0.90 10.33
N ILE A 17 5.90 1.15 9.34
CA ILE A 17 4.48 0.81 9.39
C ILE A 17 4.00 0.14 8.11
N LEU A 18 3.18 -0.90 8.26
CA LEU A 18 2.42 -1.53 7.18
C LEU A 18 1.04 -0.87 7.08
N LEU A 19 0.61 -0.55 5.87
CA LEU A 19 -0.60 0.21 5.58
C LEU A 19 -1.55 -0.56 4.65
N PRO A 20 -2.35 -1.51 5.17
CA PRO A 20 -3.50 -2.02 4.43
C PRO A 20 -4.60 -0.96 4.32
N GLY A 21 -5.40 -0.98 3.24
CA GLY A 21 -6.60 -0.15 3.13
C GLY A 21 -7.68 -0.57 4.13
N ASP A 22 -7.88 -1.88 4.28
CA ASP A 22 -8.89 -2.49 5.14
C ASP A 22 -8.42 -2.57 6.61
N PRO A 23 -9.15 -1.98 7.57
CA PRO A 23 -8.81 -2.05 8.98
C PRO A 23 -8.91 -3.47 9.57
N LEU A 24 -9.77 -4.34 9.03
CA LEU A 24 -9.85 -5.74 9.47
C LEU A 24 -8.63 -6.54 8.99
N ARG A 25 -8.08 -6.21 7.83
CA ARG A 25 -6.78 -6.75 7.40
C ARG A 25 -5.65 -6.25 8.30
N ALA A 26 -5.68 -4.99 8.76
CA ALA A 26 -4.71 -4.51 9.74
C ALA A 26 -4.75 -5.34 11.02
N LYS A 27 -5.94 -5.65 11.52
CA LYS A 27 -6.14 -6.53 12.68
C LYS A 27 -5.62 -7.95 12.41
N TYR A 28 -5.99 -8.54 11.29
CA TYR A 28 -5.52 -9.88 10.89
C TYR A 28 -3.99 -9.96 10.86
N ILE A 29 -3.33 -8.99 10.25
CA ILE A 29 -1.86 -8.96 10.18
C ILE A 29 -1.25 -8.85 11.57
N ALA A 30 -1.76 -7.95 12.40
CA ALA A 30 -1.28 -7.78 13.76
C ALA A 30 -1.40 -9.08 14.57
N GLU A 31 -2.57 -9.69 14.58
CA GLU A 31 -2.86 -10.91 15.36
C GLU A 31 -2.15 -12.17 14.82
N THR A 32 -1.83 -12.22 13.51
CA THR A 32 -1.24 -13.41 12.88
C THR A 32 0.28 -13.37 12.85
N PHE A 33 0.88 -12.19 12.66
CA PHE A 33 2.31 -12.06 12.33
C PHE A 33 3.11 -11.32 13.40
N LEU A 34 2.47 -10.54 14.28
CA LEU A 34 3.19 -9.73 15.27
C LEU A 34 3.03 -10.29 16.67
N GLU A 35 4.04 -10.05 17.49
CA GLU A 35 4.05 -10.31 18.94
C GLU A 35 3.78 -9.00 19.69
N ASP A 36 3.35 -9.09 20.97
CA ASP A 36 3.09 -7.97 21.89
C ASP A 36 2.13 -6.91 21.35
N VAL A 37 1.09 -7.36 20.68
CA VAL A 37 0.12 -6.50 19.98
C VAL A 37 -0.82 -5.80 20.96
N VAL A 38 -0.91 -4.46 20.86
CA VAL A 38 -1.88 -3.63 21.58
C VAL A 38 -2.53 -2.66 20.60
N GLN A 39 -3.85 -2.56 20.61
CA GLN A 39 -4.55 -1.62 19.73
C GLN A 39 -4.38 -0.17 20.20
N TYR A 40 -3.74 0.71 19.39
CA TYR A 40 -3.60 2.12 19.71
C TYR A 40 -4.66 3.01 19.04
N ASN A 41 -5.28 2.56 17.97
CA ASN A 41 -6.27 3.34 17.24
C ASN A 41 -7.55 2.57 16.94
N ASN A 42 -8.68 3.26 17.14
CA ASN A 42 -10.02 2.84 16.72
C ASN A 42 -10.87 4.03 16.23
N VAL A 43 -10.24 5.20 16.05
CA VAL A 43 -10.93 6.39 15.57
C VAL A 43 -11.44 6.11 14.16
N ARG A 44 -12.75 6.35 13.94
CA ARG A 44 -13.44 6.10 12.65
C ARG A 44 -13.35 4.64 12.16
N GLY A 45 -13.07 3.69 13.06
CA GLY A 45 -12.89 2.28 12.70
C GLY A 45 -11.57 1.95 12.02
N MET A 46 -10.64 2.90 11.87
CA MET A 46 -9.32 2.66 11.30
C MET A 46 -8.39 2.06 12.34
N LEU A 47 -8.46 0.76 12.49
CA LEU A 47 -7.72 0.01 13.49
C LEU A 47 -6.20 0.16 13.28
N GLY A 48 -5.47 0.38 14.38
CA GLY A 48 -4.02 0.50 14.37
C GLY A 48 -3.38 -0.25 15.53
N PHE A 49 -2.29 -0.96 15.25
CA PHE A 49 -1.61 -1.85 16.17
C PHE A 49 -0.09 -1.69 16.08
N PRO A 50 0.63 -1.45 17.18
CA PRO A 50 2.06 -1.71 17.27
C PRO A 50 2.25 -3.18 17.58
N GLY A 51 3.44 -3.68 17.27
CA GLY A 51 3.85 -5.03 17.62
C GLY A 51 5.33 -5.25 17.34
N THR A 52 5.75 -6.48 17.49
CA THR A 52 7.13 -6.90 17.25
C THR A 52 7.13 -8.03 16.22
N TYR A 53 7.96 -7.91 15.18
CA TYR A 53 8.21 -8.96 14.21
C TYR A 53 9.70 -9.35 14.26
N LYS A 54 9.99 -10.59 14.64
CA LYS A 54 11.36 -11.11 14.81
C LYS A 54 12.28 -10.15 15.59
N GLY A 55 11.77 -9.60 16.69
CA GLY A 55 12.49 -8.69 17.57
C GLY A 55 12.55 -7.22 17.13
N LYS A 56 11.98 -6.85 15.97
CA LYS A 56 11.91 -5.48 15.49
C LYS A 56 10.51 -4.90 15.64
N LYS A 57 10.42 -3.66 16.13
CA LYS A 57 9.13 -2.95 16.23
C LYS A 57 8.59 -2.60 14.85
N VAL A 58 7.35 -2.98 14.60
CA VAL A 58 6.59 -2.65 13.39
C VAL A 58 5.17 -2.31 13.81
N SER A 59 4.56 -1.31 13.18
CA SER A 59 3.14 -1.02 13.34
C SER A 59 2.35 -1.45 12.10
N VAL A 60 1.06 -1.70 12.28
CA VAL A 60 0.12 -1.93 11.18
C VAL A 60 -1.10 -1.06 11.41
N GLN A 61 -1.57 -0.33 10.39
CA GLN A 61 -2.77 0.50 10.49
C GLN A 61 -3.57 0.52 9.20
N GLY A 62 -4.89 0.44 9.32
CA GLY A 62 -5.82 0.67 8.23
C GLY A 62 -5.78 2.13 7.76
N THR A 63 -5.92 2.35 6.45
CA THR A 63 -5.89 3.69 5.84
C THR A 63 -7.17 4.06 5.11
N GLY A 64 -8.14 3.15 5.01
CA GLY A 64 -9.30 3.31 4.14
C GLY A 64 -8.95 3.18 2.66
N MET A 65 -9.85 3.61 1.79
CA MET A 65 -9.71 3.55 0.34
C MET A 65 -9.60 4.94 -0.26
N GLY A 66 -8.81 5.05 -1.32
CA GLY A 66 -8.71 6.23 -2.17
C GLY A 66 -7.68 7.26 -1.73
N VAL A 67 -7.31 8.08 -2.70
CA VAL A 67 -6.31 9.15 -2.59
C VAL A 67 -6.53 10.06 -1.37
N PRO A 68 -7.75 10.58 -1.07
CA PRO A 68 -7.95 11.44 0.09
C PRO A 68 -7.70 10.73 1.41
N SER A 69 -8.14 9.47 1.53
CA SER A 69 -8.03 8.71 2.79
C SER A 69 -6.57 8.42 3.13
N ILE A 70 -5.83 7.78 2.23
CA ILE A 70 -4.40 7.51 2.44
C ILE A 70 -3.60 8.81 2.68
N GLY A 71 -4.02 9.92 2.05
CA GLY A 71 -3.40 11.23 2.22
C GLY A 71 -3.50 11.75 3.66
N ILE A 72 -4.63 11.55 4.33
CA ILE A 72 -4.84 11.93 5.73
C ILE A 72 -3.93 11.07 6.64
N TYR A 73 -4.07 9.76 6.56
CA TYR A 73 -3.38 8.85 7.49
C TYR A 73 -1.86 8.89 7.30
N SER A 74 -1.35 8.88 6.08
CA SER A 74 0.09 8.97 5.84
C SER A 74 0.68 10.29 6.32
N TYR A 75 -0.01 11.41 6.13
CA TYR A 75 0.44 12.71 6.60
C TYR A 75 0.55 12.74 8.13
N GLU A 76 -0.50 12.34 8.85
CA GLU A 76 -0.51 12.34 10.32
C GLU A 76 0.52 11.36 10.91
N LEU A 77 0.67 10.15 10.33
CA LEU A 77 1.66 9.17 10.75
C LEU A 77 3.09 9.71 10.66
N ILE A 78 3.40 10.44 9.60
CA ILE A 78 4.72 11.02 9.40
C ILE A 78 4.94 12.24 10.34
N THR A 79 4.01 13.19 10.31
CA THR A 79 4.24 14.50 10.99
C THR A 79 4.06 14.45 12.50
N GLU A 80 3.11 13.64 12.98
CA GLU A 80 2.76 13.62 14.41
C GLU A 80 3.36 12.42 15.15
N PHE A 81 3.53 11.28 14.46
CA PHE A 81 4.01 10.05 15.11
C PHE A 81 5.42 9.65 14.70
N GLY A 82 6.05 10.37 13.77
CA GLY A 82 7.46 10.19 13.42
C GLY A 82 7.74 8.95 12.57
N VAL A 83 6.76 8.46 11.82
CA VAL A 83 6.94 7.34 10.89
C VAL A 83 7.92 7.74 9.79
N LYS A 84 8.88 6.86 9.49
CA LYS A 84 9.94 7.07 8.49
C LYS A 84 9.82 6.14 7.29
N ASN A 85 9.19 4.98 7.47
CA ASN A 85 9.04 3.99 6.41
C ASN A 85 7.59 3.51 6.33
N LEU A 86 6.94 3.80 5.22
CA LEU A 86 5.54 3.45 4.97
C LEU A 86 5.50 2.36 3.90
N ILE A 87 5.01 1.17 4.25
CA ILE A 87 4.85 0.05 3.32
C ILE A 87 3.36 -0.23 3.16
N ARG A 88 2.79 0.24 2.05
CA ARG A 88 1.42 -0.10 1.70
C ARG A 88 1.36 -1.55 1.24
N ILE A 89 0.35 -2.26 1.72
CA ILE A 89 0.03 -3.63 1.35
C ILE A 89 -1.43 -3.69 0.91
N GLY A 90 -1.64 -3.80 -0.39
CA GLY A 90 -2.95 -3.66 -1.01
C GLY A 90 -3.32 -4.80 -1.95
N THR A 91 -4.49 -4.66 -2.57
CA THR A 91 -4.97 -5.49 -3.66
C THR A 91 -5.11 -4.65 -4.92
N ALA A 92 -5.04 -5.29 -6.09
CA ALA A 92 -5.10 -4.60 -7.37
C ALA A 92 -5.74 -5.48 -8.45
N GLY A 93 -6.35 -4.83 -9.43
CA GLY A 93 -6.86 -5.47 -10.64
C GLY A 93 -5.80 -5.48 -11.75
N SER A 94 -5.49 -6.66 -12.30
CA SER A 94 -4.46 -6.80 -13.34
C SER A 94 -4.92 -6.28 -14.69
N TYR A 95 -3.98 -5.60 -15.39
CA TYR A 95 -4.11 -5.11 -16.76
C TYR A 95 -3.27 -5.91 -17.78
N GLN A 96 -2.46 -6.89 -17.34
CA GLN A 96 -1.52 -7.63 -18.18
C GLN A 96 -1.78 -9.14 -18.12
N GLU A 97 -1.62 -9.83 -19.26
CA GLU A 97 -1.82 -11.28 -19.36
C GLU A 97 -0.83 -12.09 -18.51
N ASP A 98 0.37 -11.56 -18.33
CA ASP A 98 1.45 -12.20 -17.56
C ASP A 98 1.50 -11.78 -16.08
N VAL A 99 0.48 -11.06 -15.62
CA VAL A 99 0.26 -10.67 -14.22
C VAL A 99 -1.03 -11.29 -13.73
N LYS A 100 -0.93 -12.41 -13.04
CA LYS A 100 -2.07 -13.29 -12.72
C LYS A 100 -2.60 -13.09 -11.31
N ILE A 101 -3.78 -13.63 -11.04
CA ILE A 101 -4.35 -13.70 -9.69
C ILE A 101 -3.31 -14.28 -8.71
N ARG A 102 -3.15 -13.63 -7.56
CA ARG A 102 -2.20 -13.91 -6.48
C ARG A 102 -0.74 -13.56 -6.78
N ASP A 103 -0.40 -13.09 -7.97
CA ASP A 103 0.93 -12.53 -8.22
C ASP A 103 1.17 -11.29 -7.34
N VAL A 104 2.43 -11.07 -6.99
CA VAL A 104 2.86 -9.89 -6.24
C VAL A 104 3.37 -8.83 -7.21
N VAL A 105 2.84 -7.62 -7.10
CA VAL A 105 3.31 -6.46 -7.86
C VAL A 105 3.96 -5.46 -6.89
N ILE A 106 5.18 -5.06 -7.23
CA ILE A 106 5.92 -3.97 -6.57
C ILE A 106 5.73 -2.71 -7.41
N ALA A 107 5.02 -1.72 -6.87
CA ALA A 107 4.80 -0.47 -7.57
C ALA A 107 6.05 0.42 -7.54
N MET A 108 6.79 0.48 -8.63
CA MET A 108 7.95 1.37 -8.76
C MET A 108 7.52 2.82 -8.93
N SER A 109 6.42 3.06 -9.62
CA SER A 109 5.81 4.36 -9.86
C SER A 109 4.30 4.20 -10.00
N ALA A 110 3.58 5.32 -9.92
CA ALA A 110 2.14 5.32 -10.10
C ALA A 110 1.70 6.43 -11.07
N SER A 111 1.08 6.02 -12.17
CA SER A 111 0.24 6.92 -12.98
C SER A 111 -1.08 7.16 -12.25
N THR A 112 -1.78 8.26 -12.54
CA THR A 112 -3.06 8.53 -11.87
C THR A 112 -3.98 9.41 -12.73
N ASP A 113 -5.29 9.21 -12.59
CA ASP A 113 -6.34 10.10 -13.08
C ASP A 113 -6.71 11.18 -12.03
N SER A 114 -6.23 11.06 -10.81
CA SER A 114 -6.49 12.04 -9.76
C SER A 114 -5.92 13.42 -10.09
N ALA A 115 -6.73 14.46 -9.89
CA ALA A 115 -6.31 15.82 -10.08
C ALA A 115 -5.32 16.34 -9.01
N ILE A 116 -5.05 15.56 -7.95
CA ILE A 116 -4.33 16.06 -6.77
C ILE A 116 -2.93 16.60 -7.08
N ASN A 117 -2.17 15.91 -7.93
CA ASN A 117 -0.85 16.38 -8.33
C ASN A 117 -0.92 17.50 -9.37
N LYS A 118 -1.88 17.46 -10.30
CA LYS A 118 -2.12 18.58 -11.24
C LYS A 118 -2.42 19.87 -10.50
N LEU A 119 -3.25 19.84 -9.46
CA LEU A 119 -3.54 21.02 -8.62
C LEU A 119 -2.30 21.47 -7.84
N ARG A 120 -1.52 20.54 -7.29
CA ARG A 120 -0.32 20.84 -6.50
C ARG A 120 0.81 21.45 -7.34
N PHE A 121 0.99 21.00 -8.56
CA PHE A 121 2.07 21.41 -9.46
C PHE A 121 1.62 22.34 -10.57
N ASN A 122 0.50 23.07 -10.38
CA ASN A 122 -0.01 24.07 -11.32
C ASN A 122 -0.19 23.53 -12.75
N GLY A 123 -0.71 22.31 -12.88
CA GLY A 123 -0.96 21.65 -14.16
C GLY A 123 0.20 20.81 -14.70
N ALA A 124 1.39 20.92 -14.13
CA ALA A 124 2.52 20.07 -14.52
C ALA A 124 2.33 18.60 -14.10
N ASP A 125 3.01 17.71 -14.79
CA ASP A 125 3.05 16.29 -14.44
C ASP A 125 4.08 16.05 -13.34
N TYR A 126 3.69 15.28 -12.36
CA TYR A 126 4.55 14.73 -11.30
C TYR A 126 4.52 13.21 -11.39
N ALA A 127 5.68 12.56 -11.28
CA ALA A 127 5.80 11.11 -11.30
C ALA A 127 5.94 10.55 -9.86
N PRO A 128 4.87 10.13 -9.21
CA PRO A 128 4.93 9.47 -7.90
C PRO A 128 5.79 8.21 -7.99
N THR A 129 6.88 8.15 -7.21
CA THR A 129 7.89 7.11 -7.31
C THR A 129 8.21 6.55 -5.93
N ALA A 130 8.38 5.23 -5.84
CA ALA A 130 8.79 4.53 -4.63
C ALA A 130 10.23 4.86 -4.23
N SER A 131 10.56 4.61 -2.97
CA SER A 131 11.95 4.59 -2.51
C SER A 131 12.70 3.40 -3.12
N SER A 132 13.73 3.66 -3.92
CA SER A 132 14.46 2.65 -4.68
C SER A 132 15.01 1.52 -3.82
N ASP A 133 15.58 1.85 -2.66
CA ASP A 133 16.14 0.85 -1.74
C ASP A 133 15.07 -0.13 -1.24
N LEU A 134 13.84 0.35 -0.99
CA LEU A 134 12.73 -0.52 -0.60
C LEU A 134 12.27 -1.42 -1.75
N VAL A 135 12.25 -0.88 -2.97
CA VAL A 135 11.91 -1.66 -4.18
C VAL A 135 12.88 -2.83 -4.35
N PHE A 136 14.20 -2.56 -4.31
CA PHE A 136 15.21 -3.60 -4.49
C PHE A 136 15.15 -4.66 -3.39
N LYS A 137 15.07 -4.26 -2.12
CA LYS A 137 14.94 -5.20 -1.00
C LYS A 137 13.70 -6.09 -1.14
N ALA A 138 12.53 -5.50 -1.39
CA ALA A 138 11.29 -6.26 -1.55
C ALA A 138 11.34 -7.20 -2.75
N TYR A 139 11.95 -6.78 -3.86
CA TYR A 139 12.09 -7.62 -5.05
C TYR A 139 12.99 -8.83 -4.79
N GLU A 140 14.13 -8.63 -4.17
CA GLU A 140 15.06 -9.73 -3.80
C GLU A 140 14.42 -10.71 -2.83
N ILE A 141 13.71 -10.21 -1.80
CA ILE A 141 12.99 -11.05 -0.85
C ILE A 141 11.90 -11.88 -1.56
N ALA A 142 11.08 -11.25 -2.40
CA ALA A 142 10.04 -11.96 -3.13
C ALA A 142 10.61 -13.05 -4.06
N LYS A 143 11.70 -12.75 -4.76
CA LYS A 143 12.41 -13.73 -5.62
C LYS A 143 13.01 -14.87 -4.81
N ALA A 144 13.62 -14.59 -3.66
CA ALA A 144 14.18 -15.61 -2.78
C ALA A 144 13.11 -16.55 -2.21
N LYS A 145 11.87 -16.05 -2.03
CA LYS A 145 10.69 -16.86 -1.65
C LYS A 145 10.09 -17.66 -2.82
N GLY A 146 10.59 -17.50 -4.03
CA GLY A 146 10.07 -18.18 -5.23
C GLY A 146 8.75 -17.61 -5.76
N LEU A 147 8.38 -16.39 -5.34
CA LEU A 147 7.13 -15.77 -5.77
C LEU A 147 7.20 -15.29 -7.22
N ASN A 148 6.05 -15.33 -7.90
CA ASN A 148 5.90 -14.63 -9.17
C ASN A 148 5.71 -13.13 -8.86
N VAL A 149 6.79 -12.36 -9.01
CA VAL A 149 6.83 -10.94 -8.70
C VAL A 149 7.12 -10.12 -9.94
N LYS A 150 6.35 -9.06 -10.12
CA LYS A 150 6.58 -8.02 -11.14
C LYS A 150 6.86 -6.69 -10.45
N ALA A 151 7.74 -5.90 -11.02
CA ALA A 151 7.99 -4.54 -10.57
C ALA A 151 7.80 -3.57 -11.74
N GLY A 152 7.01 -2.51 -11.54
CA GLY A 152 6.72 -1.58 -12.62
C GLY A 152 5.73 -0.48 -12.24
N ASN A 153 5.20 0.18 -13.27
CA ASN A 153 4.20 1.23 -13.10
C ASN A 153 2.82 0.64 -12.81
N VAL A 154 2.12 1.24 -11.84
CA VAL A 154 0.73 0.92 -11.52
C VAL A 154 -0.16 2.13 -11.81
N PHE A 155 -1.47 1.95 -11.81
CA PHE A 155 -2.43 3.02 -11.99
C PHE A 155 -3.22 3.25 -10.71
N THR A 156 -3.15 4.46 -10.16
CA THR A 156 -3.99 4.91 -9.04
C THR A 156 -5.20 5.65 -9.58
N SER A 157 -6.39 5.05 -9.44
CA SER A 157 -7.65 5.64 -9.89
C SER A 157 -8.46 6.24 -8.74
N ASP A 158 -9.09 7.38 -8.97
CA ASP A 158 -10.08 7.95 -8.04
C ASP A 158 -11.44 7.25 -8.16
N THR A 159 -11.68 6.45 -9.23
CA THR A 159 -12.96 5.85 -9.52
C THR A 159 -12.87 4.33 -9.58
N PHE A 160 -13.63 3.63 -8.71
CA PHE A 160 -13.74 2.17 -8.77
C PHE A 160 -14.75 1.70 -9.83
N TYR A 161 -15.89 2.38 -9.93
CA TYR A 161 -16.92 2.11 -10.94
C TYR A 161 -16.84 3.18 -12.03
N GLY A 162 -16.06 2.89 -13.08
CA GLY A 162 -15.89 3.80 -14.22
C GLY A 162 -16.99 3.66 -15.26
N ASP A 163 -17.28 4.74 -15.99
CA ASP A 163 -18.31 4.77 -17.05
C ASP A 163 -17.87 4.06 -18.34
N ASP A 164 -16.55 4.04 -18.64
CA ASP A 164 -16.00 3.35 -19.81
C ASP A 164 -15.35 2.01 -19.39
N PRO A 165 -15.97 0.86 -19.76
CA PRO A 165 -15.44 -0.45 -19.44
C PRO A 165 -14.14 -0.79 -20.17
N ASN A 166 -13.72 0.02 -21.13
CA ASN A 166 -12.50 -0.17 -21.92
C ASN A 166 -11.37 0.79 -21.55
N ALA A 167 -11.58 1.71 -20.62
CA ALA A 167 -10.59 2.72 -20.26
C ALA A 167 -9.24 2.13 -19.84
N TRP A 168 -9.26 0.94 -19.19
CA TRP A 168 -8.05 0.23 -18.75
C TRP A 168 -7.13 -0.21 -19.90
N LYS A 169 -7.67 -0.45 -21.11
CA LYS A 169 -6.89 -0.94 -22.27
C LYS A 169 -5.79 0.04 -22.66
N LYS A 170 -6.06 1.34 -22.53
CA LYS A 170 -5.05 2.36 -22.83
C LYS A 170 -3.87 2.30 -21.86
N TRP A 171 -4.13 2.06 -20.59
CA TRP A 171 -3.08 1.88 -19.58
C TRP A 171 -2.29 0.58 -19.82
N ALA A 172 -3.00 -0.51 -20.17
CA ALA A 172 -2.38 -1.78 -20.52
C ALA A 172 -1.43 -1.67 -21.71
N GLU A 173 -1.83 -0.94 -22.78
CA GLU A 173 -1.02 -0.68 -23.99
C GLU A 173 0.33 -0.02 -23.64
N PHE A 174 0.39 0.82 -22.58
CA PHE A 174 1.60 1.46 -22.11
C PHE A 174 2.33 0.69 -20.99
N GLY A 175 1.99 -0.58 -20.81
CA GLY A 175 2.68 -1.47 -19.87
C GLY A 175 2.37 -1.23 -18.38
N VAL A 176 1.29 -0.52 -18.06
CA VAL A 176 0.82 -0.40 -16.67
C VAL A 176 0.35 -1.78 -16.19
N LEU A 177 0.85 -2.22 -15.03
CA LEU A 177 0.67 -3.59 -14.57
C LEU A 177 -0.74 -3.84 -14.01
N CYS A 178 -1.26 -2.91 -13.22
CA CYS A 178 -2.52 -3.09 -12.50
C CYS A 178 -3.08 -1.75 -12.01
N VAL A 179 -4.33 -1.76 -11.54
CA VAL A 179 -5.02 -0.61 -10.93
C VAL A 179 -5.23 -0.82 -9.43
N GLU A 180 -5.05 0.26 -8.67
CA GLU A 180 -5.37 0.41 -7.25
C GLU A 180 -5.79 1.87 -6.99
N MET A 181 -5.91 2.32 -5.73
CA MET A 181 -6.52 3.63 -5.46
C MET A 181 -5.70 4.55 -4.53
N GLU A 182 -4.45 4.25 -4.16
CA GLU A 182 -3.73 4.97 -3.08
C GLU A 182 -2.27 5.31 -3.38
N THR A 183 -1.57 4.54 -4.20
CA THR A 183 -0.12 4.59 -4.35
C THR A 183 0.41 5.96 -4.76
N ALA A 184 -0.23 6.62 -5.72
CA ALA A 184 0.20 7.94 -6.20
C ALA A 184 0.23 8.97 -5.05
N GLN A 185 -0.78 8.95 -4.17
CA GLN A 185 -0.84 9.87 -3.03
C GLN A 185 0.20 9.53 -1.97
N LEU A 186 0.35 8.25 -1.65
CA LEU A 186 1.33 7.80 -0.66
C LEU A 186 2.74 8.26 -1.04
N TYR A 187 3.15 7.98 -2.29
CA TYR A 187 4.48 8.37 -2.77
C TYR A 187 4.68 9.88 -2.82
N THR A 188 3.65 10.62 -3.24
CA THR A 188 3.70 12.08 -3.24
C THR A 188 3.84 12.67 -1.83
N THR A 189 3.11 12.11 -0.86
CA THR A 189 3.20 12.54 0.55
C THR A 189 4.57 12.23 1.13
N ALA A 190 5.07 11.02 0.93
CA ALA A 190 6.37 10.58 1.42
C ALA A 190 7.52 11.43 0.84
N ALA A 191 7.52 11.66 -0.46
CA ALA A 191 8.51 12.52 -1.13
C ALA A 191 8.51 13.95 -0.58
N LYS A 192 7.32 14.54 -0.39
CA LYS A 192 7.19 15.90 0.18
C LYS A 192 7.76 15.99 1.60
N LEU A 193 7.60 14.94 2.40
CA LEU A 193 7.97 14.93 3.81
C LEU A 193 9.34 14.25 4.07
N GLY A 194 10.04 13.82 3.02
CA GLY A 194 11.40 13.28 3.10
C GLY A 194 11.49 11.93 3.80
N VAL A 195 10.48 11.07 3.63
CA VAL A 195 10.43 9.72 4.20
C VAL A 195 10.30 8.65 3.12
N ASN A 196 10.53 7.39 3.48
CA ASN A 196 10.48 6.27 2.55
C ASN A 196 9.06 5.75 2.37
N ALA A 197 8.71 5.36 1.14
CA ALA A 197 7.45 4.68 0.84
C ALA A 197 7.62 3.58 -0.20
N LEU A 198 6.85 2.51 -0.02
CA LEU A 198 6.72 1.38 -0.94
C LEU A 198 5.27 0.92 -0.99
N THR A 199 4.81 0.44 -2.13
CA THR A 199 3.54 -0.28 -2.28
C THR A 199 3.79 -1.67 -2.83
N LEU A 200 3.28 -2.65 -2.12
CA LEU A 200 3.19 -4.05 -2.54
C LEU A 200 1.71 -4.38 -2.75
N LEU A 201 1.42 -5.05 -3.83
CA LEU A 201 0.05 -5.39 -4.21
C LEU A 201 -0.05 -6.88 -4.51
N THR A 202 -1.11 -7.53 -4.04
CA THR A 202 -1.50 -8.84 -4.55
C THR A 202 -2.61 -8.67 -5.57
N ILE A 203 -2.50 -9.32 -6.71
CA ILE A 203 -3.53 -9.30 -7.73
C ILE A 203 -4.76 -10.08 -7.24
N SER A 204 -5.87 -9.37 -7.11
CA SER A 204 -7.15 -9.90 -6.63
C SER A 204 -8.18 -10.13 -7.72
N ASP A 205 -8.01 -9.47 -8.85
CA ASP A 205 -8.90 -9.56 -10.01
C ASP A 205 -8.14 -9.27 -11.30
N SER A 206 -8.71 -9.71 -12.44
CA SER A 206 -8.11 -9.51 -13.77
C SER A 206 -9.13 -8.94 -14.73
N PHE A 207 -8.78 -7.82 -15.37
CA PHE A 207 -9.58 -7.21 -16.44
C PHE A 207 -9.55 -8.02 -17.73
N ILE A 208 -8.61 -8.97 -17.84
CA ILE A 208 -8.41 -9.80 -19.03
C ILE A 208 -9.17 -11.12 -18.92
N THR A 209 -8.98 -11.85 -17.80
CA THR A 209 -9.62 -13.17 -17.59
C THR A 209 -10.96 -13.07 -16.89
N HIS A 210 -11.28 -11.89 -16.31
CA HIS A 210 -12.48 -11.66 -15.48
C HIS A 210 -12.56 -12.54 -14.23
N GLU A 211 -11.45 -13.12 -13.80
CA GLU A 211 -11.34 -13.81 -12.53
C GLU A 211 -11.32 -12.80 -11.39
N VAL A 212 -11.97 -13.16 -10.27
CA VAL A 212 -12.08 -12.30 -9.07
C VAL A 212 -11.95 -13.17 -7.83
N THR A 213 -11.15 -12.73 -6.85
CA THR A 213 -11.08 -13.34 -5.52
C THR A 213 -12.19 -12.82 -4.62
N SER A 214 -12.63 -13.63 -3.65
CA SER A 214 -13.64 -13.23 -2.67
C SER A 214 -13.12 -12.15 -1.71
N ALA A 215 -14.03 -11.46 -1.01
CA ALA A 215 -13.66 -10.48 0.02
C ALA A 215 -12.89 -11.14 1.18
N GLU A 216 -13.27 -12.37 1.55
CA GLU A 216 -12.61 -13.14 2.60
C GLU A 216 -11.17 -13.51 2.21
N GLU A 217 -10.94 -13.96 0.98
CA GLU A 217 -9.60 -14.22 0.45
C GLU A 217 -8.73 -12.97 0.49
N ARG A 218 -9.27 -11.82 0.08
CA ARG A 218 -8.53 -10.52 0.12
C ARG A 218 -8.13 -10.13 1.53
N GLN A 219 -8.89 -10.51 2.53
CA GLN A 219 -8.61 -10.19 3.94
C GLN A 219 -7.56 -11.12 4.56
N THR A 220 -7.60 -12.43 4.26
CA THR A 220 -6.95 -13.45 5.09
C THR A 220 -5.94 -14.34 4.36
N THR A 221 -5.84 -14.31 3.01
CA THR A 221 -5.03 -15.29 2.28
C THR A 221 -3.82 -14.73 1.55
N PHE A 222 -3.64 -13.41 1.48
CA PHE A 222 -2.51 -12.81 0.76
C PHE A 222 -1.25 -12.69 1.65
N ASN A 223 -0.93 -13.78 2.35
CA ASN A 223 0.14 -13.83 3.34
C ASN A 223 1.53 -13.64 2.73
N GLU A 224 1.75 -14.10 1.51
CA GLU A 224 3.05 -13.97 0.82
C GLU A 224 3.48 -12.49 0.67
N MET A 225 2.58 -11.61 0.26
CA MET A 225 2.84 -10.17 0.19
C MET A 225 3.11 -9.58 1.57
N ILE A 226 2.34 -10.00 2.59
CA ILE A 226 2.51 -9.53 3.97
C ILE A 226 3.90 -9.93 4.49
N GLU A 227 4.31 -11.17 4.25
CA GLU A 227 5.64 -11.64 4.62
C GLU A 227 6.75 -10.88 3.90
N VAL A 228 6.61 -10.60 2.59
CA VAL A 228 7.58 -9.76 1.86
C VAL A 228 7.67 -8.38 2.49
N ALA A 229 6.54 -7.77 2.87
CA ALA A 229 6.52 -6.47 3.53
C ALA A 229 7.22 -6.49 4.90
N LEU A 230 6.95 -7.51 5.71
CA LEU A 230 7.56 -7.67 7.04
C LEU A 230 9.06 -7.96 6.96
N GLU A 231 9.48 -8.84 6.05
CA GLU A 231 10.91 -9.11 5.81
C GLU A 231 11.64 -7.87 5.26
N THR A 232 10.97 -7.07 4.42
CA THR A 232 11.51 -5.77 3.97
C THR A 232 11.67 -4.82 5.15
N ALA A 233 10.67 -4.76 6.04
CA ALA A 233 10.73 -3.94 7.24
C ALA A 233 11.89 -4.32 8.18
N LEU A 234 12.27 -5.59 8.24
CA LEU A 234 13.43 -6.04 9.04
C LEU A 234 14.76 -5.46 8.55
N GLN A 235 14.86 -5.12 7.28
CA GLN A 235 16.11 -4.62 6.67
C GLN A 235 16.24 -3.08 6.75
N LEU A 236 15.32 -2.40 7.46
CA LEU A 236 15.31 -0.94 7.66
C LEU A 236 15.76 -0.59 9.07
#